data_25d046db946912c828319cf839a6b4cb
#
_entry.id   25d046db946912c828319cf839a6b4cb
#
_cell.length_a   1.000
_cell.length_b   1.000
_cell.length_c   1.000
_cell.angle_alpha   90.00
_cell.angle_beta   90.00
_cell.angle_gamma   90.00
#
_symmetry.space_group_name_H-M   'P 1'
#
loop_
_entity.id
_entity.type
_entity.pdbx_description
1 polymer ?
#
loop_
_entity_poly.entity_id
_entity_poly.type
_entity_poly.pdbx_seq_one_letter_code
_entity_poly.pdbx_strand_id
1 'polypeptide(L)'
;MFMGCENGGRVRGKGFLIIVLLGGIGGLGYRYLPSYYNPFAPLQLADPPGWITTFKLQRLTLSQCRELLTAANQQGLISSQPVADSTGECPLSHVVRVRDFGQVKLSSSFLASCPLALRSALFVEQQAKPLTETWMKRRLTRIEHLGSYACRNIYHRPDARRSEHASAEALDISGFQLSDGRKITVLRGWGREETGLWLRAMLNASCHYYGNGLGPDYNAAHANHFHLGMRGYGVCR
;
A
#
# COMPACT_ATOMS: atom_id res chain seq x y z
N MET A 1 -17.66 -56.35 47.93
CA MET A 1 -16.91 -56.40 46.69
C MET A 1 -16.81 -54.95 46.16
N PHE A 2 -15.74 -54.25 46.54
CA PHE A 2 -15.53 -52.86 46.21
C PHE A 2 -14.63 -52.75 44.96
N MET A 3 -15.10 -52.12 43.89
CA MET A 3 -14.24 -51.74 42.76
C MET A 3 -14.03 -50.23 42.81
N GLY A 4 -12.78 -49.85 43.07
CA GLY A 4 -12.33 -48.47 43.09
C GLY A 4 -12.30 -47.87 41.66
N CYS A 5 -12.71 -46.63 41.59
CA CYS A 5 -12.61 -45.82 40.40
C CYS A 5 -11.51 -44.75 40.64
N GLU A 6 -10.25 -45.10 40.35
CA GLU A 6 -9.15 -44.14 40.29
C GLU A 6 -8.69 -44.03 38.85
N ASN A 7 -9.06 -42.94 38.16
CA ASN A 7 -8.30 -42.43 37.01
C ASN A 7 -8.85 -41.07 36.51
N GLY A 8 -8.91 -40.04 37.38
CA GLY A 8 -9.37 -38.71 36.97
C GLY A 8 -8.31 -37.57 37.01
N GLY A 9 -7.13 -37.81 37.59
CA GLY A 9 -6.19 -36.74 37.93
C GLY A 9 -5.08 -36.44 36.90
N ARG A 10 -4.75 -37.39 36.05
CA ARG A 10 -3.55 -37.29 35.19
C ARG A 10 -3.75 -36.48 33.88
N VAL A 11 -4.99 -36.33 33.41
CA VAL A 11 -5.28 -35.64 32.14
C VAL A 11 -5.28 -34.13 32.33
N ARG A 12 -5.75 -33.63 33.47
CA ARG A 12 -5.81 -32.18 33.74
C ARG A 12 -4.42 -31.52 33.87
N GLY A 13 -3.44 -32.18 34.43
CA GLY A 13 -2.07 -31.65 34.57
C GLY A 13 -1.33 -31.54 33.25
N LYS A 14 -1.53 -32.48 32.30
CA LYS A 14 -0.87 -32.44 30.99
C LYS A 14 -1.42 -31.31 30.13
N GLY A 15 -2.74 -31.06 30.16
CA GLY A 15 -3.36 -29.91 29.43
C GLY A 15 -2.86 -28.54 29.92
N PHE A 16 -2.73 -28.40 31.26
CA PHE A 16 -2.22 -27.16 31.84
C PHE A 16 -0.74 -26.90 31.43
N LEU A 17 0.09 -27.93 31.47
CA LEU A 17 1.51 -27.82 31.07
C LEU A 17 1.67 -27.44 29.60
N ILE A 18 0.84 -27.98 28.71
CA ILE A 18 0.82 -27.63 27.28
C ILE A 18 0.45 -26.17 27.10
N ILE A 19 -0.57 -25.67 27.80
CA ILE A 19 -1.00 -24.27 27.72
C ILE A 19 0.12 -23.32 28.19
N VAL A 20 0.80 -23.65 29.28
CA VAL A 20 1.94 -22.87 29.82
C VAL A 20 3.11 -22.86 28.82
N LEU A 21 3.43 -24.01 28.24
CA LEU A 21 4.48 -24.13 27.22
C LEU A 21 4.15 -23.32 25.96
N LEU A 22 2.92 -23.43 25.44
CA LEU A 22 2.47 -22.67 24.28
C LEU A 22 2.43 -21.15 24.57
N GLY A 23 2.00 -20.76 25.77
CA GLY A 23 2.05 -19.36 26.22
C GLY A 23 3.48 -18.83 26.35
N GLY A 24 4.40 -19.65 26.87
CA GLY A 24 5.82 -19.32 26.96
C GLY A 24 6.49 -19.16 25.59
N ILE A 25 6.25 -20.12 24.69
CA ILE A 25 6.76 -20.03 23.29
C ILE A 25 6.15 -18.82 22.56
N GLY A 26 4.85 -18.58 22.73
CA GLY A 26 4.17 -17.42 22.16
C GLY A 26 4.73 -16.09 22.70
N GLY A 27 4.99 -16.00 23.99
CA GLY A 27 5.59 -14.83 24.64
C GLY A 27 7.03 -14.56 24.19
N LEU A 28 7.84 -15.62 24.09
CA LEU A 28 9.21 -15.54 23.57
C LEU A 28 9.18 -15.14 22.07
N GLY A 29 8.31 -15.75 21.27
CA GLY A 29 8.13 -15.40 19.87
C GLY A 29 7.74 -13.92 19.70
N TYR A 30 6.79 -13.45 20.50
CA TYR A 30 6.39 -12.03 20.48
C TYR A 30 7.57 -11.10 20.86
N ARG A 31 8.41 -11.48 21.82
CA ARG A 31 9.50 -10.63 22.33
C ARG A 31 10.74 -10.61 21.44
N TYR A 32 11.05 -11.73 20.78
CA TYR A 32 12.30 -11.92 20.03
C TYR A 32 12.10 -12.01 18.50
N LEU A 33 10.86 -12.18 18.03
CA LEU A 33 10.57 -12.21 16.61
C LEU A 33 10.81 -10.80 16.01
N PRO A 34 11.59 -10.67 14.93
CA PRO A 34 11.74 -9.40 14.23
C PRO A 34 10.37 -8.80 13.88
N SER A 35 10.25 -7.46 13.96
CA SER A 35 8.97 -6.77 13.79
C SER A 35 8.26 -7.11 12.49
N TYR A 36 8.99 -7.34 11.40
CA TYR A 36 8.43 -7.70 10.10
C TYR A 36 7.82 -9.12 10.02
N TYR A 37 8.13 -10.01 10.97
CA TYR A 37 7.45 -11.31 11.11
C TYR A 37 6.30 -11.28 12.12
N ASN A 38 6.17 -10.22 12.91
CA ASN A 38 5.13 -10.06 13.90
C ASN A 38 4.01 -9.15 13.37
N PRO A 39 2.80 -9.68 13.02
CA PRO A 39 1.70 -8.88 12.49
C PRO A 39 1.12 -7.87 13.50
N PHE A 40 1.41 -8.06 14.79
CA PHE A 40 0.94 -7.17 15.87
C PHE A 40 1.97 -6.11 16.28
N ALA A 41 3.21 -6.21 15.79
CA ALA A 41 4.20 -5.18 16.02
C ALA A 41 3.87 -3.92 15.17
N PRO A 42 4.23 -2.71 15.64
CA PRO A 42 4.07 -1.50 14.87
C PRO A 42 4.73 -1.62 13.48
N LEU A 43 4.08 -1.05 12.46
CA LEU A 43 4.67 -0.95 11.12
C LEU A 43 5.94 -0.11 11.17
N GLN A 44 6.98 -0.55 10.46
CA GLN A 44 8.20 0.19 10.23
C GLN A 44 8.37 0.50 8.73
N LEU A 45 8.99 1.62 8.37
CA LEU A 45 9.23 1.98 6.96
C LEU A 45 10.12 0.95 6.23
N ALA A 46 10.95 0.23 6.97
CA ALA A 46 11.83 -0.83 6.46
C ALA A 46 11.16 -2.23 6.41
N ASP A 47 9.92 -2.39 6.89
CA ASP A 47 9.22 -3.68 6.81
C ASP A 47 9.11 -4.10 5.34
N PRO A 48 9.56 -5.33 4.97
CA PRO A 48 9.56 -5.77 3.58
C PRO A 48 8.14 -5.94 3.04
N PRO A 49 7.92 -5.85 1.73
CA PRO A 49 6.62 -6.11 1.12
C PRO A 49 6.17 -7.54 1.39
N GLY A 50 4.88 -7.70 1.72
CA GLY A 50 4.29 -9.00 2.01
C GLY A 50 2.99 -8.88 2.79
N TRP A 51 2.34 -10.02 3.05
CA TRP A 51 1.03 -10.06 3.70
C TRP A 51 1.01 -9.43 5.10
N ILE A 52 2.10 -9.55 5.88
CA ILE A 52 2.22 -8.96 7.22
C ILE A 52 2.25 -7.43 7.10
N THR A 53 3.05 -6.88 6.20
CA THR A 53 3.13 -5.44 5.96
C THR A 53 1.81 -4.90 5.43
N THR A 54 1.16 -5.61 4.51
CA THR A 54 -0.20 -5.29 4.04
C THR A 54 -1.20 -5.26 5.20
N PHE A 55 -1.17 -6.27 6.06
CA PHE A 55 -2.05 -6.34 7.25
C PHE A 55 -1.82 -5.15 8.20
N LYS A 56 -0.56 -4.81 8.49
CA LYS A 56 -0.21 -3.64 9.32
C LYS A 56 -0.68 -2.33 8.69
N LEU A 57 -0.45 -2.17 7.38
CA LEU A 57 -0.91 -1.00 6.62
C LEU A 57 -2.43 -0.80 6.70
N GLN A 58 -3.21 -1.88 6.66
CA GLN A 58 -4.68 -1.82 6.75
C GLN A 58 -5.18 -1.40 8.14
N ARG A 59 -4.38 -1.58 9.19
CA ARG A 59 -4.74 -1.31 10.59
C ARG A 59 -4.15 -0.01 11.13
N LEU A 60 -3.44 0.76 10.32
CA LEU A 60 -2.87 2.03 10.76
C LEU A 60 -3.95 3.01 11.20
N THR A 61 -3.80 3.55 12.39
CA THR A 61 -4.55 4.73 12.83
C THR A 61 -4.01 5.99 12.12
N LEU A 62 -4.79 7.06 12.11
CA LEU A 62 -4.36 8.33 11.53
C LEU A 62 -3.10 8.89 12.22
N SER A 63 -2.98 8.74 13.55
CA SER A 63 -1.79 9.17 14.31
C SER A 63 -0.55 8.41 13.84
N GLN A 64 -0.61 7.08 13.84
CA GLN A 64 0.51 6.24 13.37
C GLN A 64 0.88 6.52 11.93
N CYS A 65 -0.11 6.73 11.05
CA CYS A 65 0.16 7.10 9.67
C CYS A 65 0.94 8.41 9.58
N ARG A 66 0.56 9.44 10.34
CA ARG A 66 1.24 10.74 10.36
C ARG A 66 2.67 10.66 10.90
N GLU A 67 2.89 9.89 11.94
CA GLU A 67 4.22 9.65 12.51
C GLU A 67 5.14 8.98 11.46
N LEU A 68 4.66 7.93 10.79
CA LEU A 68 5.39 7.25 9.73
C LEU A 68 5.62 8.15 8.51
N LEU A 69 4.63 8.95 8.12
CA LEU A 69 4.77 9.89 7.00
C LEU A 69 5.79 10.99 7.33
N THR A 70 5.83 11.47 8.58
CA THR A 70 6.85 12.41 9.05
C THR A 70 8.23 11.78 8.98
N ALA A 71 8.39 10.55 9.46
CA ALA A 71 9.65 9.81 9.37
C ALA A 71 10.07 9.57 7.90
N ALA A 72 9.12 9.25 7.01
CA ALA A 72 9.38 9.08 5.58
C ALA A 72 9.87 10.37 4.91
N ASN A 73 9.31 11.54 5.28
CA ASN A 73 9.80 12.85 4.85
C ASN A 73 11.23 13.11 5.35
N GLN A 74 11.51 12.84 6.62
CA GLN A 74 12.85 13.01 7.22
C GLN A 74 13.91 12.12 6.57
N GLN A 75 13.52 10.91 6.17
CA GLN A 75 14.39 9.97 5.45
C GLN A 75 14.51 10.27 3.94
N GLY A 76 13.81 11.28 3.43
CA GLY A 76 13.82 11.63 2.01
C GLY A 76 13.14 10.63 1.09
N LEU A 77 12.24 9.79 1.63
CA LEU A 77 11.45 8.84 0.83
C LEU A 77 10.29 9.53 0.08
N ILE A 78 9.83 10.64 0.61
CA ILE A 78 8.74 11.46 0.07
C ILE A 78 8.96 12.91 0.44
N SER A 79 8.52 13.83 -0.43
CA SER A 79 8.37 15.25 -0.10
C SER A 79 6.89 15.57 -0.04
N SER A 80 6.36 15.76 1.17
CA SER A 80 4.95 16.07 1.38
C SER A 80 4.76 17.15 2.44
N GLN A 81 3.70 17.95 2.28
CA GLN A 81 3.35 19.04 3.21
C GLN A 81 1.85 18.98 3.54
N PRO A 82 1.45 19.20 4.81
CA PRO A 82 0.05 19.34 5.19
C PRO A 82 -0.64 20.44 4.38
N VAL A 83 -1.91 20.24 4.09
CA VAL A 83 -2.78 21.22 3.45
C VAL A 83 -3.94 21.52 4.40
N ALA A 84 -4.40 22.76 4.42
CA ALA A 84 -5.56 23.16 5.21
C ALA A 84 -6.79 22.35 4.80
N ASP A 85 -7.61 22.01 5.78
CA ASP A 85 -8.88 21.34 5.55
C ASP A 85 -9.77 22.18 4.65
N SER A 86 -10.50 21.55 3.74
CA SER A 86 -11.44 22.20 2.85
C SER A 86 -12.89 21.83 3.17
N THR A 87 -13.80 22.70 2.80
CA THR A 87 -15.25 22.51 2.91
C THR A 87 -15.86 22.32 1.53
N GLY A 88 -17.16 22.02 1.45
CA GLY A 88 -17.90 21.88 0.21
C GLY A 88 -18.44 20.49 -0.03
N GLU A 89 -18.76 20.15 -1.26
CA GLU A 89 -19.39 18.88 -1.64
C GLU A 89 -18.51 17.64 -1.39
N CYS A 90 -17.19 17.79 -1.57
CA CYS A 90 -16.19 16.76 -1.25
C CYS A 90 -15.11 17.35 -0.33
N PRO A 91 -15.42 17.49 0.98
CA PRO A 91 -14.50 18.08 1.92
C PRO A 91 -13.27 17.19 2.08
N LEU A 92 -12.11 17.81 2.19
CA LEU A 92 -10.85 17.13 2.48
C LEU A 92 -10.37 17.52 3.86
N SER A 93 -10.08 16.52 4.70
CA SER A 93 -9.49 16.73 6.02
C SER A 93 -8.22 15.91 6.15
N HIS A 94 -7.20 16.54 6.75
CA HIS A 94 -5.94 15.87 7.06
C HIS A 94 -5.18 15.33 5.84
N VAL A 95 -5.32 15.97 4.69
CA VAL A 95 -4.60 15.63 3.47
C VAL A 95 -3.24 16.32 3.41
N VAL A 96 -2.35 15.75 2.63
CA VAL A 96 -1.05 16.32 2.32
C VAL A 96 -0.93 16.57 0.82
N ARG A 97 -0.09 17.53 0.43
CA ARG A 97 0.35 17.72 -0.95
C ARG A 97 1.68 17.01 -1.14
N VAL A 98 1.69 15.99 -1.98
CA VAL A 98 2.89 15.22 -2.36
C VAL A 98 3.54 15.89 -3.56
N ARG A 99 4.87 16.10 -3.51
CA ARG A 99 5.66 16.76 -4.55
C ARG A 99 6.59 15.81 -5.29
N ASP A 100 7.14 14.82 -4.58
CA ASP A 100 8.01 13.78 -5.15
C ASP A 100 8.12 12.58 -4.19
N PHE A 101 8.73 11.52 -4.67
CA PHE A 101 9.14 10.37 -3.89
C PHE A 101 10.68 10.32 -3.86
N GLY A 102 11.27 11.29 -3.17
CA GLY A 102 12.72 11.44 -3.10
C GLY A 102 13.32 11.77 -4.46
N GLN A 103 14.09 10.83 -5.02
CA GLN A 103 14.71 11.03 -6.33
C GLN A 103 13.74 10.81 -7.51
N VAL A 104 12.58 10.20 -7.27
CA VAL A 104 11.56 9.99 -8.28
C VAL A 104 10.62 11.19 -8.31
N LYS A 105 10.73 12.00 -9.37
CA LYS A 105 9.88 13.19 -9.55
C LYS A 105 8.49 12.82 -10.01
N LEU A 106 7.54 13.74 -9.84
CA LEU A 106 6.17 13.61 -10.34
C LEU A 106 5.94 14.55 -11.53
N SER A 107 4.96 14.25 -12.38
CA SER A 107 4.52 15.15 -13.44
C SER A 107 3.96 16.46 -12.89
N SER A 108 3.28 16.39 -11.74
CA SER A 108 2.80 17.52 -10.95
C SER A 108 2.66 17.08 -9.48
N SER A 109 2.43 18.02 -8.57
CA SER A 109 2.06 17.67 -7.19
C SER A 109 0.61 17.19 -7.12
N PHE A 110 0.28 16.32 -6.19
CA PHE A 110 -1.08 15.85 -5.97
C PHE A 110 -1.48 15.87 -4.49
N LEU A 111 -2.79 15.90 -4.21
CA LEU A 111 -3.34 15.79 -2.87
C LEU A 111 -3.48 14.31 -2.49
N ALA A 112 -3.19 13.96 -1.25
CA ALA A 112 -3.31 12.60 -0.78
C ALA A 112 -3.79 12.56 0.66
N SER A 113 -4.67 11.61 0.99
CA SER A 113 -4.85 11.19 2.37
C SER A 113 -3.53 10.65 2.92
N CYS A 114 -3.35 10.69 4.25
CA CYS A 114 -2.12 10.14 4.84
C CYS A 114 -1.84 8.69 4.42
N PRO A 115 -2.82 7.76 4.42
CA PRO A 115 -2.60 6.40 3.94
C PRO A 115 -2.16 6.34 2.48
N LEU A 116 -2.76 7.12 1.58
CA LEU A 116 -2.36 7.15 0.17
C LEU A 116 -0.91 7.63 0.02
N ALA A 117 -0.52 8.72 0.69
CA ALA A 117 0.83 9.28 0.62
C ALA A 117 1.89 8.29 1.12
N LEU A 118 1.68 7.71 2.32
CA LEU A 118 2.61 6.77 2.92
C LEU A 118 2.77 5.50 2.09
N ARG A 119 1.66 4.89 1.65
CA ARG A 119 1.70 3.66 0.86
C ARG A 119 2.31 3.88 -0.52
N SER A 120 2.09 5.05 -1.12
CA SER A 120 2.76 5.42 -2.38
C SER A 120 4.27 5.56 -2.20
N ALA A 121 4.74 6.18 -1.11
CA ALA A 121 6.16 6.28 -0.80
C ALA A 121 6.80 4.89 -0.63
N LEU A 122 6.16 4.01 0.14
CA LEU A 122 6.64 2.65 0.34
C LEU A 122 6.64 1.83 -0.96
N PHE A 123 5.58 1.92 -1.76
CA PHE A 123 5.51 1.27 -3.07
C PHE A 123 6.65 1.71 -3.98
N VAL A 124 6.87 3.03 -4.09
CA VAL A 124 7.93 3.57 -4.97
C VAL A 124 9.30 3.10 -4.51
N GLU A 125 9.59 3.19 -3.22
CA GLU A 125 10.90 2.82 -2.67
C GLU A 125 11.17 1.33 -2.75
N GLN A 126 10.22 0.52 -2.30
CA GLN A 126 10.42 -0.91 -2.08
C GLN A 126 10.11 -1.79 -3.29
N GLN A 127 9.35 -1.27 -4.28
CA GLN A 127 8.95 -2.04 -5.45
C GLN A 127 9.22 -1.33 -6.77
N ALA A 128 8.71 -0.12 -6.96
CA ALA A 128 8.78 0.52 -8.29
C ALA A 128 10.22 0.76 -8.74
N LYS A 129 11.08 1.26 -7.84
CA LYS A 129 12.51 1.45 -8.11
C LYS A 129 13.22 0.13 -8.42
N PRO A 130 13.19 -0.90 -7.52
CA PRO A 130 13.88 -2.18 -7.76
C PRO A 130 13.36 -2.92 -8.99
N LEU A 131 12.03 -2.95 -9.22
CA LEU A 131 11.46 -3.58 -10.41
C LEU A 131 11.94 -2.90 -11.68
N THR A 132 12.01 -1.56 -11.69
CA THR A 132 12.50 -0.82 -12.85
C THR A 132 13.97 -1.13 -13.13
N GLU A 133 14.81 -1.19 -12.12
CA GLU A 133 16.21 -1.53 -12.25
C GLU A 133 16.40 -2.98 -12.74
N THR A 134 15.61 -3.90 -12.20
CA THR A 134 15.69 -5.33 -12.56
C THR A 134 15.24 -5.58 -14.00
N TRP A 135 14.10 -5.03 -14.42
CA TRP A 135 13.50 -5.30 -15.73
C TRP A 135 14.06 -4.41 -16.83
N MET A 136 14.16 -3.11 -16.58
CA MET A 136 14.54 -2.12 -17.58
C MET A 136 16.04 -1.82 -17.61
N LYS A 137 16.82 -2.32 -16.62
CA LYS A 137 18.25 -2.02 -16.43
C LYS A 137 18.53 -0.52 -16.37
N ARG A 138 17.58 0.25 -15.87
CA ARG A 138 17.61 1.71 -15.73
C ARG A 138 16.91 2.12 -14.43
N ARG A 139 17.26 3.28 -13.90
CA ARG A 139 16.58 3.85 -12.71
C ARG A 139 15.26 4.49 -13.11
N LEU A 140 14.26 4.38 -12.24
CA LEU A 140 13.03 5.16 -12.31
C LEU A 140 13.34 6.62 -11.90
N THR A 141 12.98 7.61 -12.73
CA THR A 141 13.26 9.03 -12.46
C THR A 141 12.00 9.87 -12.31
N ARG A 142 10.88 9.46 -12.91
CA ARG A 142 9.62 10.18 -12.84
C ARG A 142 8.42 9.25 -12.95
N ILE A 143 7.35 9.62 -12.25
CA ILE A 143 6.01 9.04 -12.39
C ILE A 143 5.11 10.11 -13.02
N GLU A 144 4.46 9.74 -14.13
CA GLU A 144 3.41 10.52 -14.78
C GLU A 144 2.06 10.06 -14.22
N HIS A 145 1.21 10.99 -13.79
CA HIS A 145 -0.09 10.68 -13.22
C HIS A 145 -1.19 11.63 -13.72
N LEU A 146 -2.44 11.17 -13.65
CA LEU A 146 -3.63 11.92 -14.04
C LEU A 146 -4.30 12.65 -12.86
N GLY A 147 -3.76 12.46 -11.66
CA GLY A 147 -4.25 13.08 -10.44
C GLY A 147 -4.76 12.09 -9.40
N SER A 148 -5.17 12.65 -8.28
CA SER A 148 -5.65 11.91 -7.09
C SER A 148 -6.96 12.45 -6.55
N TYR A 149 -7.29 13.72 -6.81
CA TYR A 149 -8.50 14.37 -6.29
C TYR A 149 -9.41 14.84 -7.42
N ALA A 150 -10.64 14.37 -7.37
CA ALA A 150 -11.73 14.81 -8.22
C ALA A 150 -13.06 14.60 -7.51
N CYS A 151 -13.79 15.69 -7.23
CA CYS A 151 -15.10 15.64 -6.59
C CYS A 151 -16.15 15.10 -7.57
N ARG A 152 -16.32 13.79 -7.63
CA ARG A 152 -17.26 13.11 -8.51
C ARG A 152 -17.69 11.74 -7.97
N ASN A 153 -18.80 11.25 -8.47
CA ASN A 153 -19.23 9.87 -8.27
C ASN A 153 -18.48 8.93 -9.24
N ILE A 154 -18.51 7.64 -8.95
CA ILE A 154 -17.92 6.60 -9.82
C ILE A 154 -18.58 6.70 -11.21
N TYR A 155 -17.75 6.76 -12.26
CA TYR A 155 -18.13 6.93 -13.67
C TYR A 155 -19.01 8.15 -13.94
N HIS A 156 -18.96 9.19 -13.09
CA HIS A 156 -19.80 10.39 -13.18
C HIS A 156 -21.32 10.11 -13.12
N ARG A 157 -21.73 8.95 -12.63
CA ARG A 157 -23.14 8.59 -12.51
C ARG A 157 -23.75 9.26 -11.28
N PRO A 158 -24.90 9.96 -11.39
CA PRO A 158 -25.47 10.72 -10.28
C PRO A 158 -25.96 9.80 -9.14
N ASP A 159 -26.35 8.58 -9.44
CA ASP A 159 -26.82 7.56 -8.52
C ASP A 159 -25.71 6.67 -7.93
N ALA A 160 -24.49 6.80 -8.40
CA ALA A 160 -23.36 6.03 -7.89
C ALA A 160 -22.77 6.66 -6.62
N ARG A 161 -22.13 5.83 -5.80
CA ARG A 161 -21.37 6.30 -4.65
C ARG A 161 -20.20 7.18 -5.07
N ARG A 162 -19.69 7.98 -4.12
CA ARG A 162 -18.49 8.80 -4.33
C ARG A 162 -17.28 7.94 -4.75
N SER A 163 -16.54 8.45 -5.71
CA SER A 163 -15.24 7.91 -6.09
C SER A 163 -14.22 8.06 -4.95
N GLU A 164 -13.19 7.23 -4.92
CA GLU A 164 -12.04 7.37 -4.02
C GLU A 164 -11.26 8.67 -4.28
N HIS A 165 -11.32 9.17 -5.52
CA HIS A 165 -10.77 10.48 -5.85
C HIS A 165 -11.46 11.62 -5.10
N ALA A 166 -12.73 11.49 -4.71
CA ALA A 166 -13.44 12.53 -3.98
C ALA A 166 -12.93 12.75 -2.54
N SER A 167 -12.14 11.81 -2.01
CA SER A 167 -11.48 11.88 -0.70
C SER A 167 -9.95 11.89 -0.79
N ALA A 168 -9.37 12.09 -1.98
CA ALA A 168 -7.92 11.98 -2.23
C ALA A 168 -7.33 10.63 -1.75
N GLU A 169 -8.08 9.55 -1.97
CA GLU A 169 -7.74 8.17 -1.59
C GLU A 169 -7.44 7.27 -2.78
N ALA A 170 -7.22 7.82 -3.96
CA ALA A 170 -6.74 7.10 -5.13
C ALA A 170 -5.74 7.94 -5.91
N LEU A 171 -4.82 7.28 -6.61
CA LEU A 171 -3.84 7.88 -7.52
C LEU A 171 -3.90 7.16 -8.86
N ASP A 172 -4.05 7.93 -9.95
CA ASP A 172 -4.08 7.41 -11.31
C ASP A 172 -2.71 7.58 -11.97
N ILE A 173 -1.91 6.52 -12.04
CA ILE A 173 -0.58 6.52 -12.67
C ILE A 173 -0.71 6.18 -14.16
N SER A 174 -0.31 7.10 -15.04
CA SER A 174 -0.40 6.95 -16.50
C SER A 174 0.90 6.53 -17.17
N GLY A 175 2.05 6.62 -16.46
CA GLY A 175 3.33 6.22 -17.03
C GLY A 175 4.52 6.52 -16.14
N PHE A 176 5.69 6.19 -16.68
CA PHE A 176 6.97 6.24 -15.98
C PHE A 176 8.07 6.75 -16.91
N GLN A 177 9.04 7.48 -16.37
CA GLN A 177 10.22 7.91 -17.09
C GLN A 177 11.46 7.28 -16.49
N LEU A 178 12.34 6.78 -17.33
CA LEU A 178 13.59 6.14 -16.97
C LEU A 178 14.79 7.10 -17.05
N SER A 179 15.91 6.72 -16.46
CA SER A 179 17.14 7.53 -16.40
C SER A 179 17.81 7.77 -17.75
N ASP A 180 17.46 7.01 -18.78
CA ASP A 180 17.90 7.20 -20.17
C ASP A 180 16.95 8.09 -20.98
N GLY A 181 15.94 8.69 -20.34
CA GLY A 181 14.95 9.57 -20.96
C GLY A 181 13.74 8.85 -21.55
N ARG A 182 13.74 7.52 -21.67
CA ARG A 182 12.57 6.77 -22.17
C ARG A 182 11.34 7.02 -21.29
N LYS A 183 10.21 7.28 -21.96
CA LYS A 183 8.89 7.36 -21.33
C LYS A 183 8.06 6.15 -21.71
N ILE A 184 7.59 5.42 -20.72
CA ILE A 184 6.74 4.25 -20.89
C ILE A 184 5.37 4.60 -20.32
N THR A 185 4.36 4.71 -21.18
CA THR A 185 2.98 4.97 -20.75
C THR A 185 2.22 3.65 -20.64
N VAL A 186 1.25 3.59 -19.73
CA VAL A 186 0.36 2.42 -19.59
C VAL A 186 -0.33 2.14 -20.92
N LEU A 187 -0.92 3.18 -21.55
CA LEU A 187 -1.65 3.05 -22.82
C LEU A 187 -0.86 2.39 -23.94
N ARG A 188 0.40 2.80 -24.13
CA ARG A 188 1.22 2.31 -25.26
C ARG A 188 2.12 1.14 -24.90
N GLY A 189 2.43 0.96 -23.62
CA GLY A 189 3.34 -0.07 -23.13
C GLY A 189 2.65 -1.38 -22.79
N TRP A 190 1.39 -1.36 -22.39
CA TRP A 190 0.68 -2.52 -21.85
C TRP A 190 0.61 -3.71 -22.81
N GLY A 191 0.34 -3.46 -24.08
CA GLY A 191 0.25 -4.49 -25.13
C GLY A 191 1.60 -4.91 -25.73
N ARG A 192 2.73 -4.34 -25.29
CA ARG A 192 4.06 -4.69 -25.78
C ARG A 192 4.70 -5.77 -24.91
N GLU A 193 5.53 -6.64 -25.49
CA GLU A 193 6.12 -7.76 -24.77
C GLU A 193 6.92 -7.32 -23.54
N GLU A 194 8.03 -6.62 -23.73
CA GLU A 194 8.93 -6.22 -22.63
C GLU A 194 8.27 -5.25 -21.65
N THR A 195 7.75 -4.12 -22.16
CA THR A 195 7.17 -3.08 -21.30
C THR A 195 5.85 -3.51 -20.68
N GLY A 196 5.06 -4.36 -21.36
CA GLY A 196 3.82 -4.89 -20.84
C GLY A 196 4.02 -5.85 -19.68
N LEU A 197 5.03 -6.71 -19.74
CA LEU A 197 5.38 -7.58 -18.60
C LEU A 197 5.85 -6.76 -17.39
N TRP A 198 6.69 -5.75 -17.62
CA TRP A 198 7.12 -4.85 -16.56
C TRP A 198 5.96 -4.05 -15.94
N LEU A 199 5.06 -3.49 -16.76
CA LEU A 199 3.88 -2.75 -16.29
C LEU A 199 2.96 -3.64 -15.47
N ARG A 200 2.77 -4.91 -15.85
CA ARG A 200 2.01 -5.89 -15.06
C ARG A 200 2.69 -6.21 -13.74
N ALA A 201 4.02 -6.36 -13.75
CA ALA A 201 4.78 -6.53 -12.52
C ALA A 201 4.64 -5.32 -11.58
N MET A 202 4.66 -4.09 -12.11
CA MET A 202 4.42 -2.84 -11.37
C MET A 202 3.02 -2.80 -10.75
N LEU A 203 1.98 -3.11 -11.54
CA LEU A 203 0.59 -3.15 -11.05
C LEU A 203 0.43 -4.22 -9.97
N ASN A 204 0.91 -5.44 -10.19
CA ASN A 204 0.83 -6.52 -9.22
C ASN A 204 1.56 -6.18 -7.91
N ALA A 205 2.75 -5.59 -7.99
CA ALA A 205 3.50 -5.17 -6.82
C ALA A 205 2.78 -4.07 -6.02
N SER A 206 2.05 -3.16 -6.69
CA SER A 206 1.29 -2.11 -6.02
C SER A 206 0.21 -2.68 -5.09
N CYS A 207 -0.34 -3.85 -5.40
CA CYS A 207 -1.42 -4.48 -4.62
C CYS A 207 -1.03 -4.92 -3.20
N HIS A 208 0.25 -4.96 -2.89
CA HIS A 208 0.72 -5.14 -1.51
C HIS A 208 0.56 -3.88 -0.64
N TYR A 209 0.40 -2.72 -1.27
CA TYR A 209 0.32 -1.43 -0.59
C TYR A 209 -1.07 -0.81 -0.66
N TYR A 210 -1.75 -0.93 -1.80
CA TYR A 210 -3.07 -0.33 -2.02
C TYR A 210 -4.19 -1.34 -1.76
N GLY A 211 -5.40 -0.85 -1.53
CA GLY A 211 -6.57 -1.69 -1.32
C GLY A 211 -7.12 -2.29 -2.61
N ASN A 212 -6.86 -1.61 -3.73
CA ASN A 212 -7.16 -2.09 -5.09
C ASN A 212 -6.16 -1.50 -6.09
N GLY A 213 -5.90 -2.25 -7.16
CA GLY A 213 -5.10 -1.83 -8.31
C GLY A 213 -5.83 -2.22 -9.60
N LEU A 214 -6.33 -1.23 -10.33
CA LEU A 214 -7.08 -1.44 -11.56
C LEU A 214 -6.27 -0.91 -12.74
N GLY A 215 -6.10 -1.75 -13.75
CA GLY A 215 -5.34 -1.43 -14.96
C GLY A 215 -6.10 -1.81 -16.23
N PRO A 216 -5.41 -1.86 -17.38
CA PRO A 216 -6.05 -2.09 -18.68
C PRO A 216 -6.82 -3.42 -18.79
N ASP A 217 -6.43 -4.45 -18.06
CA ASP A 217 -7.13 -5.75 -18.08
C ASP A 217 -8.41 -5.75 -17.22
N TYR A 218 -8.65 -4.69 -16.43
CA TYR A 218 -9.87 -4.56 -15.64
C TYR A 218 -11.06 -4.09 -16.48
N ASN A 219 -10.95 -2.96 -17.20
CA ASN A 219 -11.95 -2.45 -18.14
C ASN A 219 -11.41 -1.28 -18.98
N ALA A 220 -12.18 -0.86 -19.99
CA ALA A 220 -11.81 0.20 -20.91
C ALA A 220 -11.55 1.57 -20.25
N ALA A 221 -12.18 1.87 -19.11
CA ALA A 221 -11.97 3.12 -18.38
C ALA A 221 -10.55 3.22 -17.80
N HIS A 222 -9.87 2.09 -17.58
CA HIS A 222 -8.51 2.00 -17.06
C HIS A 222 -7.48 1.65 -18.14
N ALA A 223 -7.82 1.76 -19.44
CA ALA A 223 -6.93 1.38 -20.55
C ALA A 223 -5.62 2.18 -20.58
N ASN A 224 -5.56 3.37 -19.99
CA ASN A 224 -4.44 4.30 -20.09
C ASN A 224 -3.76 4.62 -18.75
N HIS A 225 -4.17 4.01 -17.64
CA HIS A 225 -3.59 4.27 -16.31
C HIS A 225 -3.79 3.10 -15.35
N PHE A 226 -3.06 3.12 -14.25
CA PHE A 226 -3.32 2.33 -13.05
C PHE A 226 -4.09 3.18 -12.06
N HIS A 227 -5.29 2.79 -11.72
CA HIS A 227 -6.01 3.34 -10.60
C HIS A 227 -5.61 2.60 -9.33
N LEU A 228 -4.90 3.28 -8.44
CA LEU A 228 -4.39 2.73 -7.18
C LEU A 228 -5.19 3.32 -6.02
N GLY A 229 -6.18 2.58 -5.55
CA GLY A 229 -7.15 3.03 -4.55
C GLY A 229 -6.93 2.43 -3.16
N MET A 230 -7.47 3.11 -2.16
CA MET A 230 -7.30 2.72 -0.75
C MET A 230 -8.40 1.79 -0.24
N ARG A 231 -9.55 1.69 -0.95
CA ARG A 231 -10.65 0.80 -0.56
C ARG A 231 -10.25 -0.66 -0.78
N GLY A 232 -10.40 -1.45 0.28
CA GLY A 232 -9.89 -2.82 0.35
C GLY A 232 -10.74 -3.86 -0.37
N TYR A 233 -10.93 -3.74 -1.69
CA TYR A 233 -11.65 -4.78 -2.46
C TYR A 233 -10.77 -5.95 -2.87
N GLY A 234 -9.45 -5.86 -2.69
CA GLY A 234 -8.50 -6.90 -3.08
C GLY A 234 -8.45 -7.17 -4.59
N VAL A 235 -8.98 -6.27 -5.41
CA VAL A 235 -8.93 -6.40 -6.87
C VAL A 235 -7.60 -5.87 -7.38
N CYS A 236 -6.88 -6.72 -8.11
CA CYS A 236 -5.61 -6.38 -8.73
C CYS A 236 -5.61 -6.92 -10.18
N ARG A 237 -6.00 -6.08 -11.15
CA ARG A 237 -6.17 -6.44 -12.58
C ARG A 237 -5.84 -5.28 -13.51
#